data_5fa29755fda01bd9b6bc1e9b3f3bccb8
#
_entry.id   5fa29755fda01bd9b6bc1e9b3f3bccb8
#
_cell.length_a   1.000
_cell.length_b   1.000
_cell.length_c   1.000
_cell.angle_alpha   90.00
_cell.angle_beta   90.00
_cell.angle_gamma   90.00
#
_symmetry.space_group_name_H-M   'P 1'
#
loop_
_entity.id
_entity.type
_entity.pdbx_description
1 polymer ?
#
loop_
_entity_poly.entity_id
_entity_poly.type
_entity_poly.pdbx_seq_one_letter_code
_entity_poly.pdbx_strand_id
1 'polypeptide(L)'
;PGRQWWTLGQSYGGFLTLMALFKRPELFAAGAALRPVTDWEHYNQGYTSAILNTPEVDPEAYRRSSPIEFAAGLAKPLLICHGMVDDNVVFQDSVRLVQRLIELGKTEFFETAIYPFEPHAFKEPTSWVDEYKRIFRLFETHLK
;
A
#
# COMPACT_ATOMS: atom_id res chain seq x y z
N PRO A 1 -5.16 16.12 -23.15
CA PRO A 1 -4.65 15.61 -21.88
C PRO A 1 -5.41 14.34 -21.53
N GLY A 2 -4.68 13.20 -21.41
CA GLY A 2 -5.30 11.91 -21.15
C GLY A 2 -6.00 11.89 -19.79
N ARG A 3 -7.11 11.16 -19.71
CA ARG A 3 -7.79 10.91 -18.44
C ARG A 3 -6.82 10.19 -17.52
N GLN A 4 -6.52 10.76 -16.36
CA GLN A 4 -5.79 10.08 -15.31
C GLN A 4 -6.75 9.21 -14.52
N TRP A 5 -6.31 8.01 -14.21
CA TRP A 5 -7.07 7.05 -13.42
C TRP A 5 -6.72 7.19 -11.93
N TRP A 6 -7.50 6.62 -11.06
CA TRP A 6 -7.17 6.38 -9.67
C TRP A 6 -7.06 4.87 -9.43
N THR A 7 -6.30 4.50 -8.43
CA THR A 7 -6.14 3.09 -8.04
C THR A 7 -6.49 2.93 -6.58
N LEU A 8 -7.24 1.89 -6.27
CA LEU A 8 -7.71 1.56 -4.93
C LEU A 8 -7.69 0.05 -4.77
N GLY A 9 -7.15 -0.41 -3.67
CA GLY A 9 -7.21 -1.83 -3.34
C GLY A 9 -6.84 -2.12 -1.89
N GLN A 10 -7.32 -3.24 -1.40
CA GLN A 10 -7.02 -3.74 -0.06
C GLN A 10 -6.24 -5.05 -0.13
N SER A 11 -5.39 -5.32 0.86
CA SER A 11 -4.60 -6.56 0.96
C SER A 11 -3.74 -6.77 -0.29
N TYR A 12 -3.95 -7.84 -1.06
CA TYR A 12 -3.32 -8.05 -2.36
C TYR A 12 -3.62 -6.92 -3.34
N GLY A 13 -4.86 -6.38 -3.34
CA GLY A 13 -5.23 -5.20 -4.12
C GLY A 13 -4.47 -3.95 -3.68
N GLY A 14 -4.16 -3.82 -2.40
CA GLY A 14 -3.28 -2.77 -1.86
C GLY A 14 -1.86 -2.88 -2.40
N PHE A 15 -1.32 -4.11 -2.45
CA PHE A 15 -0.05 -4.40 -3.12
C PHE A 15 -0.07 -3.96 -4.59
N LEU A 16 -1.10 -4.34 -5.35
CA LEU A 16 -1.24 -3.93 -6.77
C LEU A 16 -1.36 -2.42 -6.93
N THR A 17 -2.07 -1.74 -6.02
CA THR A 17 -2.18 -0.28 -5.99
C THR A 17 -0.82 0.39 -5.83
N LEU A 18 0.00 -0.07 -4.88
CA LEU A 18 1.35 0.46 -4.68
C LEU A 18 2.24 0.21 -5.90
N MET A 19 2.25 -1.01 -6.44
CA MET A 19 3.03 -1.33 -7.63
C MET A 19 2.65 -0.46 -8.82
N ALA A 20 1.35 -0.27 -9.06
CA ALA A 20 0.84 0.58 -10.13
C ALA A 20 1.30 2.03 -9.96
N LEU A 21 1.10 2.60 -8.76
CA LEU A 21 1.42 3.99 -8.47
C LEU A 21 2.93 4.28 -8.51
N PHE A 22 3.76 3.35 -8.04
CA PHE A 22 5.21 3.51 -8.01
C PHE A 22 5.87 3.28 -9.38
N LYS A 23 5.34 2.36 -10.18
CA LYS A 23 5.95 1.98 -11.47
C LYS A 23 5.35 2.73 -12.66
N ARG A 24 4.12 3.19 -12.56
CA ARG A 24 3.40 3.87 -13.65
C ARG A 24 2.68 5.14 -13.17
N PRO A 25 3.39 6.07 -12.49
CA PRO A 25 2.77 7.27 -11.93
C PRO A 25 2.11 8.18 -12.99
N GLU A 26 2.51 8.06 -14.24
CA GLU A 26 1.93 8.85 -15.35
C GLU A 26 0.48 8.44 -15.66
N LEU A 27 0.05 7.24 -15.28
CA LEU A 27 -1.30 6.74 -15.56
C LEU A 27 -2.30 7.13 -14.47
N PHE A 28 -1.83 7.47 -13.27
CA PHE A 28 -2.70 7.64 -12.10
C PHE A 28 -2.62 9.06 -11.54
N ALA A 29 -3.78 9.59 -11.14
CA ALA A 29 -3.89 10.86 -10.43
C ALA A 29 -3.65 10.70 -8.93
N ALA A 30 -4.09 9.59 -8.35
CA ALA A 30 -3.96 9.26 -6.93
C ALA A 30 -4.14 7.76 -6.68
N GLY A 31 -3.72 7.27 -5.51
CA GLY A 31 -3.92 5.90 -5.07
C GLY A 31 -4.28 5.79 -3.60
N ALA A 32 -5.09 4.77 -3.25
CA ALA A 32 -5.38 4.41 -1.88
C ALA A 32 -5.06 2.91 -1.65
N ALA A 33 -4.05 2.64 -0.86
CA ALA A 33 -3.60 1.30 -0.51
C ALA A 33 -4.06 0.95 0.91
N LEU A 34 -4.95 -0.03 1.02
CA LEU A 34 -5.58 -0.40 2.28
C LEU A 34 -4.97 -1.71 2.77
N ARG A 35 -4.36 -1.68 3.99
CA ARG A 35 -3.68 -2.85 4.57
C ARG A 35 -2.84 -3.63 3.55
N PRO A 36 -1.92 -2.92 2.83
CA PRO A 36 -1.21 -3.49 1.70
C PRO A 36 -0.06 -4.39 2.14
N VAL A 37 0.21 -5.45 1.38
CA VAL A 37 1.52 -6.10 1.43
C VAL A 37 2.53 -5.19 0.76
N THR A 38 3.60 -4.83 1.46
CA THR A 38 4.66 -3.95 0.96
C THR A 38 5.95 -4.69 0.68
N ASP A 39 6.14 -5.83 1.35
CA ASP A 39 7.32 -6.68 1.25
C ASP A 39 6.93 -8.15 1.45
N TRP A 40 7.06 -8.95 0.40
CA TRP A 40 6.65 -10.35 0.44
C TRP A 40 7.53 -11.24 1.34
N GLU A 41 8.75 -10.78 1.70
CA GLU A 41 9.59 -11.49 2.67
C GLU A 41 8.94 -11.55 4.07
N HIS A 42 8.09 -10.59 4.39
CA HIS A 42 7.42 -10.45 5.68
C HIS A 42 6.00 -11.00 5.71
N TYR A 43 5.55 -11.58 4.61
CA TYR A 43 4.24 -12.22 4.54
C TYR A 43 4.32 -13.71 4.90
N ASN A 44 3.17 -14.40 4.93
CA ASN A 44 3.06 -15.84 5.23
C ASN A 44 3.92 -16.67 4.25
N GLN A 45 4.97 -17.30 4.77
CA GLN A 45 5.92 -18.09 3.97
C GLN A 45 5.28 -19.28 3.27
N GLY A 46 4.27 -19.93 3.88
CA GLY A 46 3.54 -21.02 3.23
C GLY A 46 2.81 -20.60 1.96
N TYR A 47 2.39 -19.33 1.91
CA TYR A 47 1.78 -18.73 0.71
C TYR A 47 2.86 -18.26 -0.28
N THR A 48 3.81 -17.45 0.18
CA THR A 48 4.77 -16.80 -0.72
C THR A 48 5.77 -17.76 -1.33
N SER A 49 6.25 -18.74 -0.58
CA SER A 49 7.23 -19.71 -1.08
C SER A 49 6.67 -20.64 -2.16
N ALA A 50 5.37 -20.88 -2.16
CA ALA A 50 4.72 -21.63 -3.23
C ALA A 50 4.71 -20.88 -4.58
N ILE A 51 4.93 -19.56 -4.56
CA ILE A 51 4.88 -18.69 -5.75
C ILE A 51 6.27 -18.16 -6.10
N LEU A 52 7.05 -17.73 -5.10
CA LEU A 52 8.32 -17.03 -5.26
C LEU A 52 9.56 -17.84 -4.84
N ASN A 53 9.41 -19.13 -4.49
CA ASN A 53 10.40 -19.88 -3.71
C ASN A 53 10.62 -19.26 -2.32
N THR A 54 11.74 -19.54 -1.68
CA THR A 54 12.10 -18.85 -0.44
C THR A 54 13.03 -17.66 -0.75
N PRO A 55 13.12 -16.66 0.15
CA PRO A 55 14.02 -15.53 -0.05
C PRO A 55 15.50 -15.91 -0.22
N GLU A 56 15.91 -17.01 0.39
CA GLU A 56 17.29 -17.51 0.27
C GLU A 56 17.57 -18.15 -1.09
N VAL A 57 16.54 -18.77 -1.70
CA VAL A 57 16.65 -19.46 -2.99
C VAL A 57 16.52 -18.49 -4.16
N ASP A 58 15.57 -17.55 -4.07
CA ASP A 58 15.33 -16.56 -5.14
C ASP A 58 15.05 -15.17 -4.57
N PRO A 59 16.07 -14.49 -4.01
CA PRO A 59 15.91 -13.15 -3.46
C PRO A 59 15.47 -12.13 -4.50
N GLU A 60 15.78 -12.36 -5.78
CA GLU A 60 15.40 -11.46 -6.87
C GLU A 60 13.90 -11.50 -7.14
N ALA A 61 13.25 -12.66 -7.02
CA ALA A 61 11.78 -12.76 -7.13
C ALA A 61 11.09 -11.89 -6.09
N TYR A 62 11.58 -11.87 -4.84
CA TYR A 62 11.07 -11.02 -3.77
C TYR A 62 11.29 -9.54 -4.05
N ARG A 63 12.50 -9.12 -4.44
CA ARG A 63 12.78 -7.72 -4.77
C ARG A 63 11.90 -7.20 -5.91
N ARG A 64 11.76 -7.97 -6.98
CA ARG A 64 10.93 -7.57 -8.13
C ARG A 64 9.43 -7.52 -7.81
N SER A 65 9.00 -8.20 -6.78
CA SER A 65 7.59 -8.32 -6.41
C SER A 65 7.19 -7.44 -5.23
N SER A 66 8.14 -6.86 -4.49
CA SER A 66 7.85 -6.10 -3.26
C SER A 66 7.78 -4.59 -3.52
N PRO A 67 6.63 -3.94 -3.27
CA PRO A 67 6.44 -2.50 -3.52
C PRO A 67 7.49 -1.60 -2.87
N ILE A 68 7.97 -1.95 -1.69
CA ILE A 68 8.95 -1.16 -0.95
C ILE A 68 10.24 -0.89 -1.77
N GLU A 69 10.61 -1.80 -2.65
CA GLU A 69 11.76 -1.67 -3.55
C GLU A 69 11.55 -0.60 -4.63
N PHE A 70 10.30 -0.24 -4.92
CA PHE A 70 9.93 0.74 -5.93
C PHE A 70 9.41 2.07 -5.34
N ALA A 71 9.51 2.25 -4.04
CA ALA A 71 8.99 3.42 -3.32
C ALA A 71 9.55 4.75 -3.83
N ALA A 72 10.77 4.77 -4.39
CA ALA A 72 11.37 5.94 -5.02
C ALA A 72 10.54 6.49 -6.20
N GLY A 73 9.72 5.65 -6.84
CA GLY A 73 8.85 6.02 -7.94
C GLY A 73 7.58 6.78 -7.53
N LEU A 74 7.31 6.96 -6.23
CA LEU A 74 6.15 7.73 -5.78
C LEU A 74 6.27 9.19 -6.24
N ALA A 75 5.30 9.62 -7.04
CA ALA A 75 5.20 10.98 -7.58
C ALA A 75 3.74 11.48 -7.64
N LYS A 76 2.83 10.76 -6.99
CA LYS A 76 1.39 11.06 -6.95
C LYS A 76 0.84 10.86 -5.55
N PRO A 77 -0.27 11.54 -5.20
CA PRO A 77 -0.90 11.38 -3.89
C PRO A 77 -1.24 9.92 -3.57
N LEU A 78 -0.80 9.48 -2.39
CA LEU A 78 -1.02 8.13 -1.87
C LEU A 78 -1.62 8.20 -0.46
N LEU A 79 -2.73 7.51 -0.24
CA LEU A 79 -3.27 7.24 1.08
C LEU A 79 -2.94 5.80 1.47
N ILE A 80 -2.36 5.60 2.65
CA ILE A 80 -2.08 4.29 3.24
C ILE A 80 -2.96 4.12 4.47
N CYS A 81 -3.85 3.13 4.48
CA CYS A 81 -4.70 2.80 5.61
C CYS A 81 -4.33 1.43 6.17
N HIS A 82 -4.17 1.31 7.50
CA HIS A 82 -3.84 0.03 8.12
C HIS A 82 -4.34 -0.10 9.55
N GLY A 83 -4.85 -1.26 9.92
CA GLY A 83 -5.19 -1.62 11.28
C GLY A 83 -3.96 -2.06 12.07
N MET A 84 -3.80 -1.59 13.30
CA MET A 84 -2.59 -1.91 14.09
C MET A 84 -2.58 -3.34 14.63
N VAL A 85 -3.74 -3.99 14.72
CA VAL A 85 -3.85 -5.38 15.18
C VAL A 85 -4.13 -6.36 14.03
N ASP A 86 -3.73 -5.97 12.81
CA ASP A 86 -3.81 -6.83 11.63
C ASP A 86 -2.89 -8.05 11.80
N ASP A 87 -3.49 -9.22 11.82
CA ASP A 87 -2.84 -10.52 12.03
C ASP A 87 -2.59 -11.31 10.73
N ASN A 88 -2.97 -10.74 9.61
CA ASN A 88 -2.75 -11.30 8.27
C ASN A 88 -1.62 -10.57 7.55
N VAL A 89 -1.84 -9.31 7.19
CA VAL A 89 -0.79 -8.40 6.72
C VAL A 89 -0.38 -7.53 7.89
N VAL A 90 0.74 -7.84 8.52
CA VAL A 90 1.15 -7.16 9.75
C VAL A 90 1.33 -5.66 9.52
N PHE A 91 0.89 -4.86 10.49
CA PHE A 91 0.97 -3.39 10.44
C PHE A 91 2.40 -2.89 10.16
N GLN A 92 3.39 -3.64 10.57
CA GLN A 92 4.81 -3.35 10.33
C GLN A 92 5.14 -3.16 8.84
N ASP A 93 4.42 -3.79 7.93
CA ASP A 93 4.59 -3.58 6.49
C ASP A 93 4.37 -2.11 6.10
N SER A 94 3.28 -1.50 6.57
CA SER A 94 3.03 -0.07 6.33
C SER A 94 4.03 0.83 7.07
N VAL A 95 4.43 0.48 8.28
CA VAL A 95 5.43 1.25 9.06
C VAL A 95 6.76 1.31 8.30
N ARG A 96 7.23 0.19 7.78
CA ARG A 96 8.49 0.11 7.00
C ARG A 96 8.38 0.90 5.68
N LEU A 97 7.26 0.81 4.99
CA LEU A 97 7.05 1.59 3.77
C LEU A 97 7.05 3.11 4.06
N VAL A 98 6.36 3.55 5.11
CA VAL A 98 6.34 4.96 5.53
C VAL A 98 7.75 5.45 5.85
N GLN A 99 8.53 4.69 6.61
CA GLN A 99 9.93 5.03 6.91
C GLN A 99 10.74 5.16 5.61
N ARG A 100 10.60 4.22 4.69
CA ARG A 100 11.29 4.27 3.40
C ARG A 100 10.91 5.50 2.57
N LEU A 101 9.63 5.86 2.53
CA LEU A 101 9.15 7.06 1.83
C LEU A 101 9.71 8.35 2.45
N ILE A 102 9.84 8.42 3.77
CA ILE A 102 10.48 9.55 4.48
C ILE A 102 11.95 9.66 4.09
N GLU A 103 12.70 8.57 4.12
CA GLU A 103 14.12 8.52 3.74
C GLU A 103 14.35 8.96 2.28
N LEU A 104 13.40 8.66 1.41
CA LEU A 104 13.42 9.05 0.01
C LEU A 104 12.93 10.49 -0.25
N GLY A 105 12.55 11.23 0.80
CA GLY A 105 12.03 12.60 0.67
C GLY A 105 10.66 12.69 -0.01
N LYS A 106 9.81 11.66 0.14
CA LYS A 106 8.49 11.58 -0.50
C LYS A 106 7.33 12.03 0.39
N THR A 107 7.62 12.72 1.48
CA THR A 107 6.63 13.08 2.52
C THR A 107 5.46 13.91 2.01
N GLU A 108 5.66 14.72 0.98
CA GLU A 108 4.59 15.53 0.39
C GLU A 108 3.56 14.72 -0.41
N PHE A 109 3.89 13.48 -0.78
CA PHE A 109 3.04 12.64 -1.64
C PHE A 109 2.15 11.67 -0.87
N PHE A 110 2.38 11.43 0.41
CA PHE A 110 1.60 10.41 1.11
C PHE A 110 0.98 10.91 2.42
N GLU A 111 -0.14 10.30 2.76
CA GLU A 111 -0.82 10.38 4.05
C GLU A 111 -1.08 8.97 4.58
N THR A 112 -1.15 8.85 5.91
CA THR A 112 -1.49 7.60 6.59
C THR A 112 -2.75 7.75 7.42
N ALA A 113 -3.56 6.69 7.47
CA ALA A 113 -4.65 6.55 8.41
C ALA A 113 -4.45 5.24 9.19
N ILE A 114 -4.33 5.38 10.50
CA ILE A 114 -4.06 4.27 11.41
C ILE A 114 -5.31 3.97 12.22
N TYR A 115 -5.66 2.67 12.27
CA TYR A 115 -6.85 2.18 12.99
C TYR A 115 -6.40 1.25 14.13
N PRO A 116 -6.25 1.78 15.37
CA PRO A 116 -5.55 1.08 16.45
C PRO A 116 -6.14 -0.26 16.85
N PHE A 117 -7.45 -0.43 16.75
CA PHE A 117 -8.14 -1.65 17.16
C PHE A 117 -8.60 -2.54 16.02
N GLU A 118 -8.27 -2.18 14.78
CA GLU A 118 -8.75 -2.92 13.62
C GLU A 118 -7.80 -4.03 13.18
N PRO A 119 -8.34 -5.25 12.97
CA PRO A 119 -7.64 -6.35 12.31
C PRO A 119 -7.65 -6.19 10.78
N HIS A 120 -7.25 -7.23 10.05
CA HIS A 120 -7.21 -7.22 8.58
C HIS A 120 -8.56 -6.90 7.94
N ALA A 121 -9.63 -7.53 8.39
CA ALA A 121 -11.00 -7.14 8.05
C ALA A 121 -11.54 -6.25 9.17
N PHE A 122 -11.74 -4.98 8.89
CA PHE A 122 -12.25 -4.03 9.89
C PHE A 122 -13.57 -4.52 10.47
N LYS A 123 -13.72 -4.37 11.78
CA LYS A 123 -14.92 -4.80 12.52
C LYS A 123 -15.83 -3.63 12.86
N GLU A 124 -15.25 -2.46 13.15
CA GLU A 124 -16.00 -1.32 13.61
C GLU A 124 -16.59 -0.51 12.46
N PRO A 125 -17.91 -0.27 12.42
CA PRO A 125 -18.55 0.56 11.39
C PRO A 125 -17.95 1.97 11.28
N THR A 126 -17.54 2.54 12.41
CA THR A 126 -16.91 3.87 12.45
C THR A 126 -15.58 3.91 11.73
N SER A 127 -14.79 2.85 11.81
CA SER A 127 -13.53 2.72 11.10
C SER A 127 -13.75 2.63 9.58
N TRP A 128 -14.73 1.86 9.14
CA TRP A 128 -15.13 1.79 7.74
C TRP A 128 -15.56 3.15 7.20
N VAL A 129 -16.40 3.86 7.96
CA VAL A 129 -16.87 5.20 7.55
C VAL A 129 -15.71 6.20 7.45
N ASP A 130 -14.77 6.18 8.40
CA ASP A 130 -13.59 7.06 8.35
C ASP A 130 -12.69 6.72 7.15
N GLU A 131 -12.43 5.44 6.91
CA GLU A 131 -11.61 4.99 5.76
C GLU A 131 -12.21 5.46 4.44
N TYR A 132 -13.50 5.23 4.22
CA TYR A 132 -14.18 5.66 2.99
C TYR A 132 -14.23 7.19 2.83
N LYS A 133 -14.41 7.95 3.90
CA LYS A 133 -14.36 9.43 3.85
C LYS A 133 -12.98 9.92 3.42
N ARG A 134 -11.90 9.30 3.89
CA ARG A 134 -10.53 9.65 3.50
C ARG A 134 -10.27 9.32 2.03
N ILE A 135 -10.68 8.15 1.58
CA ILE A 135 -10.59 7.73 0.17
C ILE A 135 -11.36 8.70 -0.72
N PHE A 136 -12.60 9.01 -0.37
CA PHE A 136 -13.43 9.93 -1.13
C PHE A 136 -12.78 11.31 -1.23
N ARG A 137 -12.31 11.87 -0.11
CA ARG A 137 -11.61 13.16 -0.08
C ARG A 137 -10.36 13.16 -0.97
N LEU A 138 -9.56 12.09 -0.92
CA LEU A 138 -8.38 11.95 -1.77
C LEU A 138 -8.76 12.06 -3.25
N PHE A 139 -9.74 11.28 -3.68
CA PHE A 139 -10.14 11.25 -5.09
C PHE A 139 -10.85 12.52 -5.53
N GLU A 140 -11.72 13.08 -4.71
CA GLU A 140 -12.40 14.35 -5.01
C GLU A 140 -11.38 15.50 -5.18
N THR A 141 -10.30 15.48 -4.41
CA THR A 141 -9.25 16.51 -4.50
C THR A 141 -8.42 16.39 -5.78
N HIS A 142 -8.12 15.16 -6.21
CA HIS A 142 -7.14 14.91 -7.28
C HIS A 142 -7.72 14.43 -8.62
N LEU A 143 -9.01 14.12 -8.68
CA LEU A 143 -9.72 13.79 -9.92
C LEU A 143 -10.49 15.02 -10.43
N LYS A 144 -9.80 15.91 -11.09
CA LYS A 144 -10.42 17.08 -11.75
C LYS A 144 -10.21 17.04 -13.26
#